data_44d50079694913655fe8a984e2aa0463
#
_entry.id   44d50079694913655fe8a984e2aa0463
#
_cell.length_a   1.000
_cell.length_b   1.000
_cell.length_c   1.000
_cell.angle_alpha   90.00
_cell.angle_beta   90.00
_cell.angle_gamma   90.00
#
_symmetry.space_group_name_H-M   'P 1'
#
loop_
_entity.id
_entity.type
_entity.pdbx_description
1 polymer ?
#
loop_
_entity_poly.entity_id
_entity_poly.type
_entity_poly.pdbx_seq_one_letter_code
_entity_poly.pdbx_strand_id
1 'polypeptide(L)'
;MRIIAALLLLVSALPALAQDVKGTIVKHLKTSRDFTIKVAEAMPEGSYDFKLTPPQMSFAEQMIHIAQAQDFFLSYLAGEKVGDAKPASKSKADVVVFLKASFDKAIERAEAATPQQLHTTFKTDDGSLTGLELLLGDLDHTTHHRASAEMYLRAKGITPPQYSF
;
A
#
# COMPACT_ATOMS: atom_id res chain seq x y z
N MET A 1 -7.00 3.94 47.60
CA MET A 1 -6.80 2.71 46.81
C MET A 1 -7.66 2.62 45.53
N ARG A 2 -8.92 3.09 45.50
CA ARG A 2 -9.79 3.01 44.30
C ARG A 2 -9.32 3.89 43.10
N ILE A 3 -8.70 5.03 43.35
CA ILE A 3 -8.25 5.97 42.30
C ILE A 3 -7.01 5.42 41.55
N ILE A 4 -6.09 4.73 42.24
CA ILE A 4 -4.88 4.14 41.64
C ILE A 4 -5.23 2.98 40.68
N ALA A 5 -6.25 2.17 41.02
CA ALA A 5 -6.72 1.09 40.17
C ALA A 5 -7.36 1.60 38.86
N ALA A 6 -8.08 2.74 38.93
CA ALA A 6 -8.67 3.36 37.73
C ALA A 6 -7.60 3.96 36.79
N LEU A 7 -6.52 4.53 37.35
CA LEU A 7 -5.40 5.08 36.55
C LEU A 7 -4.61 3.97 35.84
N LEU A 8 -4.38 2.83 36.51
CA LEU A 8 -3.70 1.67 35.92
C LEU A 8 -4.51 1.00 34.79
N LEU A 9 -5.83 1.01 34.87
CA LEU A 9 -6.70 0.52 33.81
C LEU A 9 -6.70 1.43 32.56
N LEU A 10 -6.57 2.76 32.74
CA LEU A 10 -6.47 3.71 31.61
C LEU A 10 -5.15 3.55 30.84
N VAL A 11 -4.05 3.32 31.52
CA VAL A 11 -2.72 3.18 30.89
C VAL A 11 -2.61 1.86 30.11
N SER A 12 -3.31 0.80 30.51
CA SER A 12 -3.30 -0.47 29.78
C SER A 12 -4.23 -0.50 28.55
N ALA A 13 -5.19 0.42 28.45
CA ALA A 13 -6.12 0.46 27.30
C ALA A 13 -5.53 1.15 26.07
N LEU A 14 -4.60 2.10 26.22
CA LEU A 14 -4.00 2.84 25.11
C LEU A 14 -3.24 1.96 24.10
N PRO A 15 -2.36 1.02 24.52
CA PRO A 15 -1.70 0.14 23.57
C PRO A 15 -2.66 -0.85 22.89
N ALA A 16 -3.75 -1.25 23.53
CA ALA A 16 -4.75 -2.13 22.94
C ALA A 16 -5.52 -1.46 21.80
N LEU A 17 -5.87 -0.17 21.94
CA LEU A 17 -6.54 0.61 20.89
C LEU A 17 -5.62 0.85 19.68
N ALA A 18 -4.35 1.18 19.91
CA ALA A 18 -3.37 1.36 18.84
C ALA A 18 -3.10 0.06 18.05
N GLN A 19 -3.13 -1.08 18.74
CA GLN A 19 -2.96 -2.38 18.11
C GLN A 19 -4.18 -2.78 17.27
N ASP A 20 -5.38 -2.41 17.68
CA ASP A 20 -6.61 -2.64 16.92
C ASP A 20 -6.61 -1.84 15.60
N VAL A 21 -6.23 -0.56 15.62
CA VAL A 21 -6.10 0.27 14.42
C VAL A 21 -5.07 -0.31 13.45
N LYS A 22 -3.88 -0.70 13.94
CA LYS A 22 -2.85 -1.34 13.10
C LYS A 22 -3.36 -2.64 12.47
N GLY A 23 -3.97 -3.50 13.27
CA GLY A 23 -4.53 -4.77 12.78
C GLY A 23 -5.58 -4.56 11.69
N THR A 24 -6.43 -3.55 11.84
CA THR A 24 -7.41 -3.17 10.83
C THR A 24 -6.72 -2.73 9.54
N ILE A 25 -5.72 -1.85 9.60
CA ILE A 25 -4.98 -1.38 8.41
C ILE A 25 -4.25 -2.53 7.72
N VAL A 26 -3.57 -3.41 8.46
CA VAL A 26 -2.90 -4.60 7.90
C VAL A 26 -3.89 -5.51 7.17
N LYS A 27 -5.08 -5.72 7.73
CA LYS A 27 -6.14 -6.46 7.05
C LYS A 27 -6.51 -5.81 5.71
N HIS A 28 -6.68 -4.50 5.69
CA HIS A 28 -6.98 -3.76 4.46
C HIS A 28 -5.82 -3.80 3.44
N LEU A 29 -4.56 -3.74 3.88
CA LEU A 29 -3.39 -3.92 3.01
C LEU A 29 -3.41 -5.29 2.33
N LYS A 30 -3.71 -6.37 3.06
CA LYS A 30 -3.83 -7.73 2.50
C LYS A 30 -4.95 -7.82 1.47
N THR A 31 -6.12 -7.26 1.76
CA THR A 31 -7.24 -7.22 0.81
C THR A 31 -6.88 -6.37 -0.42
N SER A 32 -6.25 -5.22 -0.22
CA SER A 32 -5.79 -4.33 -1.29
C SER A 32 -4.76 -5.00 -2.19
N ARG A 33 -3.81 -5.76 -1.61
CA ARG A 33 -2.87 -6.60 -2.35
C ARG A 33 -3.59 -7.55 -3.29
N ASP A 34 -4.45 -8.39 -2.74
CA ASP A 34 -5.12 -9.45 -3.50
C ASP A 34 -5.98 -8.87 -4.64
N PHE A 35 -6.63 -7.75 -4.38
CA PHE A 35 -7.42 -7.06 -5.39
C PHE A 35 -6.54 -6.40 -6.46
N THR A 36 -5.47 -5.71 -6.08
CA THR A 36 -4.55 -5.06 -7.03
C THR A 36 -3.86 -6.09 -7.92
N ILE A 37 -3.46 -7.24 -7.38
CA ILE A 37 -2.87 -8.34 -8.16
C ILE A 37 -3.89 -8.87 -9.18
N LYS A 38 -5.15 -9.07 -8.80
CA LYS A 38 -6.21 -9.49 -9.75
C LYS A 38 -6.40 -8.46 -10.87
N VAL A 39 -6.36 -7.17 -10.56
CA VAL A 39 -6.43 -6.09 -11.57
C VAL A 39 -5.23 -6.17 -12.52
N ALA A 40 -4.01 -6.33 -11.99
CA ALA A 40 -2.81 -6.51 -12.82
C ALA A 40 -2.93 -7.75 -13.72
N GLU A 41 -3.35 -8.88 -13.17
CA GLU A 41 -3.48 -10.14 -13.90
C GLU A 41 -4.61 -10.11 -14.96
N ALA A 42 -5.62 -9.28 -14.80
CA ALA A 42 -6.74 -9.14 -15.76
C ALA A 42 -6.32 -8.47 -17.08
N MET A 43 -5.32 -7.59 -17.08
CA MET A 43 -4.84 -6.94 -18.29
C MET A 43 -4.06 -7.94 -19.17
N PRO A 44 -4.38 -8.09 -20.47
CA PRO A 44 -3.58 -8.89 -21.39
C PRO A 44 -2.15 -8.35 -21.53
N GLU A 45 -1.18 -9.26 -21.72
CA GLU A 45 0.25 -8.92 -21.92
C GLU A 45 0.44 -7.82 -22.96
N GLY A 46 -0.14 -7.97 -24.15
CA GLY A 46 0.00 -7.00 -25.24
C GLY A 46 -0.69 -5.65 -25.01
N SER A 47 -1.24 -5.42 -23.82
CA SER A 47 -1.88 -4.14 -23.42
C SER A 47 -1.23 -3.49 -22.22
N TYR A 48 -0.10 -3.99 -21.75
CA TYR A 48 0.60 -3.41 -20.62
C TYR A 48 1.15 -2.00 -20.89
N ASP A 49 1.48 -1.69 -22.14
CA ASP A 49 1.90 -0.33 -22.58
C ASP A 49 0.73 0.60 -22.91
N PHE A 50 -0.53 0.11 -22.79
CA PHE A 50 -1.70 0.92 -23.12
C PHE A 50 -1.85 2.11 -22.20
N LYS A 51 -2.19 3.28 -22.77
CA LYS A 51 -2.51 4.55 -22.10
C LYS A 51 -3.89 5.03 -22.51
N LEU A 52 -4.67 5.58 -21.58
CA LEU A 52 -5.95 6.22 -21.91
C LEU A 52 -5.73 7.52 -22.71
N THR A 53 -4.73 8.30 -22.32
CA THR A 53 -4.31 9.51 -23.01
C THR A 53 -2.78 9.59 -23.04
N PRO A 54 -2.15 10.26 -24.02
CA PRO A 54 -0.68 10.31 -24.16
C PRO A 54 0.08 10.74 -22.90
N PRO A 55 -0.35 11.76 -22.12
CA PRO A 55 0.40 12.21 -20.95
C PRO A 55 0.25 11.29 -19.72
N GLN A 56 -0.71 10.37 -19.72
CA GLN A 56 -0.91 9.47 -18.59
C GLN A 56 0.15 8.34 -18.54
N MET A 57 0.35 7.78 -17.36
CA MET A 57 1.10 6.55 -17.19
C MET A 57 0.46 5.42 -18.02
N SER A 58 1.27 4.48 -18.52
CA SER A 58 0.73 3.23 -19.06
C SER A 58 0.19 2.33 -17.95
N PHE A 59 -0.54 1.27 -18.32
CA PHE A 59 -1.02 0.29 -17.34
C PHE A 59 0.13 -0.31 -16.53
N ALA A 60 1.23 -0.72 -17.19
CA ALA A 60 2.42 -1.20 -16.52
C ALA A 60 3.00 -0.16 -15.55
N GLU A 61 3.09 1.11 -16.00
CA GLU A 61 3.60 2.20 -15.15
C GLU A 61 2.72 2.45 -13.93
N GLN A 62 1.40 2.32 -14.02
CA GLN A 62 0.50 2.38 -12.87
C GLN A 62 0.83 1.29 -11.83
N MET A 63 1.02 0.05 -12.25
CA MET A 63 1.34 -1.07 -11.37
C MET A 63 2.73 -0.94 -10.74
N ILE A 64 3.72 -0.50 -11.51
CA ILE A 64 5.08 -0.24 -11.02
C ILE A 64 5.08 0.90 -10.01
N HIS A 65 4.32 1.95 -10.27
CA HIS A 65 4.23 3.11 -9.39
C HIS A 65 3.59 2.77 -8.04
N ILE A 66 2.56 1.90 -8.01
CA ILE A 66 2.01 1.36 -6.76
C ILE A 66 3.12 0.68 -5.96
N ALA A 67 3.89 -0.22 -6.57
CA ALA A 67 4.96 -0.95 -5.89
C ALA A 67 6.06 -0.03 -5.35
N GLN A 68 6.43 1.01 -6.09
CA GLN A 68 7.43 1.99 -5.66
C GLN A 68 6.93 2.88 -4.52
N ALA A 69 5.66 3.28 -4.56
CA ALA A 69 5.07 4.06 -3.49
C ALA A 69 4.97 3.28 -2.17
N GLN A 70 4.68 1.98 -2.24
CA GLN A 70 4.73 1.13 -1.05
C GLN A 70 6.13 1.10 -0.42
N ASP A 71 7.20 1.02 -1.22
CA ASP A 71 8.55 1.12 -0.69
C ASP A 71 8.81 2.51 -0.08
N PHE A 72 8.33 3.59 -0.72
CA PHE A 72 8.41 4.94 -0.16
C PHE A 72 7.77 5.01 1.23
N PHE A 73 6.47 4.76 1.35
CA PHE A 73 5.74 4.92 2.60
C PHE A 73 6.25 3.99 3.71
N LEU A 74 6.45 2.73 3.39
CA LEU A 74 6.74 1.71 4.40
C LEU A 74 8.23 1.64 4.78
N SER A 75 9.15 2.14 3.95
CA SER A 75 10.56 2.30 4.36
C SER A 75 10.69 3.37 5.43
N TYR A 76 10.02 4.51 5.30
CA TYR A 76 10.02 5.53 6.36
C TYR A 76 9.47 4.98 7.67
N LEU A 77 8.34 4.26 7.63
CA LEU A 77 7.77 3.64 8.82
C LEU A 77 8.74 2.65 9.49
N ALA A 78 9.46 1.87 8.69
CA ALA A 78 10.43 0.90 9.18
C ALA A 78 11.77 1.53 9.63
N GLY A 79 11.99 2.82 9.32
CA GLY A 79 13.28 3.49 9.55
C GLY A 79 14.37 3.00 8.57
N GLU A 80 13.97 2.52 7.41
CA GLU A 80 14.86 2.05 6.34
C GLU A 80 15.05 3.14 5.29
N LYS A 81 16.09 3.00 4.47
CA LYS A 81 16.27 3.85 3.30
C LYS A 81 15.27 3.44 2.20
N VAL A 82 14.61 4.43 1.61
CA VAL A 82 13.77 4.22 0.42
C VAL A 82 14.63 3.65 -0.72
N GLY A 83 14.17 2.55 -1.30
CA GLY A 83 14.86 1.89 -2.40
C GLY A 83 14.57 2.52 -3.77
N ASP A 84 15.26 2.03 -4.79
CA ASP A 84 15.05 2.38 -6.19
C ASP A 84 14.71 1.13 -7.04
N ALA A 85 14.15 0.12 -6.40
CA ALA A 85 13.83 -1.15 -7.03
C ALA A 85 12.87 -0.98 -8.22
N LYS A 86 13.13 -1.78 -9.26
CA LYS A 86 12.35 -1.79 -10.50
C LYS A 86 12.15 -3.24 -10.95
N PRO A 87 11.07 -3.53 -11.70
CA PRO A 87 10.94 -4.84 -12.33
C PRO A 87 12.04 -5.04 -13.40
N ALA A 88 12.33 -6.29 -13.76
CA ALA A 88 13.32 -6.62 -14.78
C ALA A 88 12.93 -6.05 -16.18
N SER A 89 11.63 -5.99 -16.45
CA SER A 89 11.07 -5.33 -17.63
C SER A 89 9.64 -4.83 -17.34
N LYS A 90 9.00 -4.17 -18.34
CA LYS A 90 7.57 -3.80 -18.27
C LYS A 90 6.64 -4.92 -18.75
N SER A 91 7.12 -6.15 -18.93
CA SER A 91 6.27 -7.29 -19.23
C SER A 91 5.30 -7.56 -18.09
N LYS A 92 4.15 -8.14 -18.40
CA LYS A 92 3.17 -8.55 -17.39
C LYS A 92 3.79 -9.43 -16.31
N ALA A 93 4.59 -10.42 -16.72
CA ALA A 93 5.20 -11.36 -15.79
C ALA A 93 6.11 -10.65 -14.78
N ASP A 94 7.02 -9.79 -15.25
CA ASP A 94 7.97 -9.08 -14.39
C ASP A 94 7.27 -8.05 -13.49
N VAL A 95 6.29 -7.33 -14.03
CA VAL A 95 5.52 -6.33 -13.26
C VAL A 95 4.69 -7.00 -12.17
N VAL A 96 4.03 -8.13 -12.45
CA VAL A 96 3.24 -8.86 -11.45
C VAL A 96 4.14 -9.45 -10.36
N VAL A 97 5.30 -9.99 -10.71
CA VAL A 97 6.28 -10.48 -9.72
C VAL A 97 6.76 -9.34 -8.83
N PHE A 98 7.14 -8.21 -9.42
CA PHE A 98 7.59 -7.04 -8.69
C PHE A 98 6.51 -6.49 -7.75
N LEU A 99 5.27 -6.37 -8.23
CA LEU A 99 4.12 -5.90 -7.45
C LEU A 99 3.84 -6.82 -6.25
N LYS A 100 3.85 -8.15 -6.45
CA LYS A 100 3.65 -9.13 -5.38
C LYS A 100 4.72 -8.98 -4.30
N ALA A 101 5.98 -8.92 -4.69
CA ALA A 101 7.10 -8.78 -3.75
C ALA A 101 7.03 -7.46 -2.95
N SER A 102 6.61 -6.37 -3.60
CA SER A 102 6.43 -5.08 -2.93
C SER A 102 5.33 -5.14 -1.87
N PHE A 103 4.17 -5.70 -2.20
CA PHE A 103 3.09 -5.88 -1.22
C PHE A 103 3.50 -6.77 -0.04
N ASP A 104 4.21 -7.88 -0.30
CA ASP A 104 4.67 -8.77 0.76
C ASP A 104 5.58 -8.02 1.73
N LYS A 105 6.52 -7.24 1.21
CA LYS A 105 7.42 -6.41 2.03
C LYS A 105 6.68 -5.28 2.77
N ALA A 106 5.70 -4.64 2.12
CA ALA A 106 4.89 -3.60 2.74
C ALA A 106 4.08 -4.15 3.92
N ILE A 107 3.44 -5.31 3.74
CA ILE A 107 2.68 -5.98 4.80
C ILE A 107 3.60 -6.38 5.96
N GLU A 108 4.77 -6.96 5.68
CA GLU A 108 5.76 -7.31 6.70
C GLU A 108 6.16 -6.11 7.55
N ARG A 109 6.48 -4.98 6.90
CA ARG A 109 6.84 -3.73 7.59
C ARG A 109 5.68 -3.17 8.43
N ALA A 110 4.46 -3.21 7.90
CA ALA A 110 3.27 -2.77 8.62
C ALA A 110 2.97 -3.65 9.85
N GLU A 111 3.14 -4.97 9.73
CA GLU A 111 2.99 -5.91 10.85
C GLU A 111 4.05 -5.70 11.93
N ALA A 112 5.28 -5.42 11.54
CA ALA A 112 6.40 -5.17 12.44
C ALA A 112 6.31 -3.82 13.16
N ALA A 113 5.55 -2.85 12.64
CA ALA A 113 5.45 -1.52 13.20
C ALA A 113 4.94 -1.54 14.65
N THR A 114 5.66 -0.89 15.54
CA THR A 114 5.31 -0.75 16.96
C THR A 114 4.25 0.33 17.17
N PRO A 115 3.46 0.27 18.26
CA PRO A 115 2.52 1.34 18.60
C PRO A 115 3.19 2.71 18.67
N GLN A 116 4.42 2.79 19.16
CA GLN A 116 5.15 4.05 19.23
C GLN A 116 5.47 4.59 17.82
N GLN A 117 5.89 3.75 16.88
CA GLN A 117 6.17 4.16 15.50
C GLN A 117 4.93 4.74 14.83
N LEU A 118 3.73 4.24 15.12
CA LEU A 118 2.49 4.78 14.55
C LEU A 118 2.24 6.24 14.94
N HIS A 119 2.72 6.66 16.10
CA HIS A 119 2.60 8.04 16.60
C HIS A 119 3.87 8.88 16.40
N THR A 120 4.96 8.28 15.94
CA THR A 120 6.20 8.99 15.63
C THR A 120 6.04 9.75 14.32
N THR A 121 6.54 10.99 14.29
CA THR A 121 6.61 11.79 13.05
C THR A 121 7.93 11.51 12.34
N PHE A 122 7.82 11.15 11.08
CA PHE A 122 8.94 10.91 10.17
C PHE A 122 9.08 12.07 9.19
N LYS A 123 10.30 12.51 8.93
CA LYS A 123 10.59 13.41 7.82
C LYS A 123 10.69 12.61 6.53
N THR A 124 9.85 12.93 5.57
CA THR A 124 9.85 12.34 4.21
C THR A 124 10.20 13.41 3.18
N ASP A 125 10.39 13.00 1.94
CA ASP A 125 10.62 13.94 0.83
C ASP A 125 9.40 14.82 0.57
N ASP A 126 8.19 14.36 0.92
CA ASP A 126 6.92 15.07 0.74
C ASP A 126 6.46 15.83 2.02
N GLY A 127 7.29 15.86 3.06
CA GLY A 127 6.97 16.56 4.31
C GLY A 127 7.10 15.69 5.55
N SER A 128 6.35 16.02 6.59
CA SER A 128 6.38 15.28 7.87
C SER A 128 5.08 14.51 8.05
N LEU A 129 5.16 13.20 8.20
CA LEU A 129 4.04 12.29 8.36
C LEU A 129 4.22 11.42 9.60
N THR A 130 3.15 11.16 10.34
CA THR A 130 3.15 10.14 11.39
C THR A 130 3.16 8.75 10.79
N GLY A 131 3.59 7.73 11.55
CA GLY A 131 3.54 6.35 11.07
C GLY A 131 2.14 5.88 10.68
N LEU A 132 1.11 6.39 11.35
CA LEU A 132 -0.27 6.12 10.97
C LEU A 132 -0.63 6.75 9.61
N GLU A 133 -0.21 8.00 9.37
CA GLU A 133 -0.39 8.67 8.09
C GLU A 133 0.38 7.98 6.95
N LEU A 134 1.56 7.43 7.22
CA LEU A 134 2.30 6.63 6.24
C LEU A 134 1.51 5.38 5.82
N LEU A 135 0.92 4.65 6.77
CA LEU A 135 0.09 3.47 6.48
C LEU A 135 -1.20 3.82 5.72
N LEU A 136 -1.88 4.90 6.10
CA LEU A 136 -3.08 5.36 5.42
C LEU A 136 -2.76 5.91 4.04
N GLY A 137 -1.65 6.65 3.91
CA GLY A 137 -1.17 7.18 2.63
C GLY A 137 -0.87 6.08 1.62
N ASP A 138 -0.24 4.98 2.04
CA ASP A 138 -0.01 3.81 1.18
C ASP A 138 -1.31 3.18 0.67
N LEU A 139 -2.30 2.99 1.56
CA LEU A 139 -3.61 2.45 1.17
C LEU A 139 -4.35 3.37 0.19
N ASP A 140 -4.36 4.67 0.47
CA ASP A 140 -5.04 5.68 -0.36
C ASP A 140 -4.38 5.80 -1.73
N HIS A 141 -3.06 5.90 -1.77
CA HIS A 141 -2.27 5.93 -2.98
C HIS A 141 -2.46 4.67 -3.84
N THR A 142 -2.41 3.49 -3.22
CA THR A 142 -2.68 2.22 -3.91
C THR A 142 -4.09 2.21 -4.50
N THR A 143 -5.10 2.67 -3.75
CA THR A 143 -6.49 2.73 -4.21
C THR A 143 -6.64 3.69 -5.39
N HIS A 144 -6.00 4.87 -5.36
CA HIS A 144 -6.00 5.85 -6.43
C HIS A 144 -5.48 5.27 -7.77
N HIS A 145 -4.31 4.64 -7.74
CA HIS A 145 -3.68 4.07 -8.94
C HIS A 145 -4.36 2.79 -9.41
N ARG A 146 -4.85 1.96 -8.50
CA ARG A 146 -5.65 0.77 -8.85
C ARG A 146 -6.96 1.16 -9.53
N ALA A 147 -7.69 2.14 -9.01
CA ALA A 147 -8.92 2.63 -9.63
C ALA A 147 -8.64 3.19 -11.04
N SER A 148 -7.53 3.90 -11.22
CA SER A 148 -7.07 4.31 -12.54
C SER A 148 -6.87 3.11 -13.46
N ALA A 149 -6.13 2.09 -13.01
CA ALA A 149 -5.89 0.86 -13.79
C ALA A 149 -7.18 0.11 -14.16
N GLU A 150 -8.19 0.10 -13.29
CA GLU A 150 -9.49 -0.47 -13.61
C GLU A 150 -10.19 0.26 -14.77
N MET A 151 -9.99 1.58 -14.90
CA MET A 151 -10.50 2.33 -16.05
C MET A 151 -9.79 1.92 -17.35
N TYR A 152 -8.48 1.55 -17.30
CA TYR A 152 -7.77 1.00 -18.46
C TYR A 152 -8.33 -0.34 -18.89
N LEU A 153 -8.70 -1.23 -17.94
CA LEU A 153 -9.38 -2.48 -18.25
C LEU A 153 -10.69 -2.21 -18.99
N ARG A 154 -11.54 -1.30 -18.46
CA ARG A 154 -12.81 -0.94 -19.10
C ARG A 154 -12.63 -0.36 -20.50
N ALA A 155 -11.63 0.47 -20.72
CA ALA A 155 -11.31 1.02 -22.05
C ALA A 155 -10.86 -0.06 -23.05
N LYS A 156 -10.34 -1.19 -22.55
CA LYS A 156 -10.02 -2.38 -23.35
C LYS A 156 -11.19 -3.37 -23.46
N GLY A 157 -12.37 -3.02 -22.97
CA GLY A 157 -13.55 -3.89 -22.97
C GLY A 157 -13.50 -5.03 -21.95
N ILE A 158 -12.60 -4.94 -20.96
CA ILE A 158 -12.42 -5.94 -19.92
C ILE A 158 -13.16 -5.50 -18.67
N THR A 159 -14.03 -6.36 -18.13
CA THR A 159 -14.66 -6.11 -16.84
C THR A 159 -13.62 -6.27 -15.73
N PRO A 160 -13.35 -5.22 -14.92
CA PRO A 160 -12.45 -5.36 -13.78
C PRO A 160 -12.92 -6.42 -12.78
N PRO A 161 -12.02 -7.02 -12.01
CA PRO A 161 -12.39 -7.88 -10.90
C PRO A 161 -13.37 -7.17 -9.96
N GLN A 162 -14.25 -7.95 -9.33
CA GLN A 162 -15.18 -7.40 -8.36
C GLN A 162 -14.42 -6.76 -7.20
N TYR A 163 -14.83 -5.56 -6.82
CA TYR A 163 -14.27 -4.83 -5.69
C TYR A 163 -14.31 -5.69 -4.42
N SER A 164 -13.20 -5.71 -3.69
CA SER A 164 -13.06 -6.38 -2.39
C SER A 164 -12.69 -5.34 -1.33
N PHE A 165 -13.34 -5.44 -0.18
CA PHE A 165 -13.16 -4.55 0.96
C PHE A 165 -12.75 -5.33 2.22
#